data_885d286be032157157c4acc8b5687b7f
#
_entry.id   885d286be032157157c4acc8b5687b7f
#
_cell.length_a   1.000
_cell.length_b   1.000
_cell.length_c   1.000
_cell.angle_alpha   90.00
_cell.angle_beta   90.00
_cell.angle_gamma   90.00
#
_symmetry.space_group_name_H-M   'P 1'
#
loop_
_entity.id
_entity.type
_entity.pdbx_description
1 polymer ?
#
loop_
_entity_poly.entity_id
_entity_poly.type
_entity_poly.pdbx_seq_one_letter_code
_entity_poly.pdbx_strand_id
1 'polypeptide(L)'
;MVCLFAAILAGCAGPSADRKKEADARMRMGVTYIEQRNLPMAMRELTKASELDPGNPEVDMALGLAYQARGDLPKAETYLRRAIDKKPDYADARNNLGIVLARRKAWDEAIREFEAAAANVMYTTPERAYFNIGEAYRAKGDPANAEGAYRRALLANERYAPAYTALSGVLGGQGKWNDAASVLTRCVEVLPGYVPGWMELGRAYLRLSRPADALKAFDKVLAVSSDPEERKQAAGYVTLLGSGKR
;
A
#
# COMPACT_ATOMS: atom_id res chain seq x y z
N MET A 1 -19.93 -67.41 -11.11
CA MET A 1 -19.91 -66.51 -9.95
C MET A 1 -19.09 -65.27 -10.36
N VAL A 2 -19.81 -64.25 -10.82
CA VAL A 2 -19.19 -63.00 -11.31
C VAL A 2 -19.34 -61.95 -10.20
N CYS A 3 -18.24 -61.60 -9.52
CA CYS A 3 -18.25 -60.52 -8.54
C CYS A 3 -18.17 -59.18 -9.29
N LEU A 4 -19.29 -58.44 -9.33
CA LEU A 4 -19.30 -57.05 -9.72
C LEU A 4 -18.62 -56.21 -8.60
N PHE A 5 -17.44 -55.67 -8.87
CA PHE A 5 -16.86 -54.58 -8.08
C PHE A 5 -17.55 -53.29 -8.50
N ALA A 6 -18.51 -52.82 -7.70
CA ALA A 6 -19.02 -51.46 -7.81
C ALA A 6 -17.96 -50.49 -7.23
N ALA A 7 -17.19 -49.85 -8.11
CA ALA A 7 -16.36 -48.73 -7.73
C ALA A 7 -17.25 -47.56 -7.35
N ILE A 8 -17.34 -47.26 -6.05
CA ILE A 8 -17.99 -46.05 -5.54
C ILE A 8 -17.08 -44.89 -5.91
N LEU A 9 -17.39 -44.20 -7.01
CA LEU A 9 -16.86 -42.87 -7.31
C LEU A 9 -17.48 -41.91 -6.30
N ALA A 10 -16.85 -41.78 -5.14
CA ALA A 10 -17.11 -40.63 -4.26
C ALA A 10 -16.62 -39.39 -5.00
N GLY A 11 -17.47 -38.84 -5.86
CA GLY A 11 -17.23 -37.52 -6.48
C GLY A 11 -17.11 -36.51 -5.36
N CYS A 12 -15.98 -35.80 -5.30
CA CYS A 12 -15.81 -34.61 -4.48
C CYS A 12 -16.81 -33.56 -4.97
N ALA A 13 -18.07 -33.64 -4.53
CA ALA A 13 -19.01 -32.55 -4.72
C ALA A 13 -18.49 -31.34 -3.96
N GLY A 14 -18.24 -30.23 -4.65
CA GLY A 14 -17.86 -29.00 -4.03
C GLY A 14 -18.92 -28.52 -3.00
N PRO A 15 -18.61 -27.50 -2.19
CA PRO A 15 -19.54 -27.01 -1.18
C PRO A 15 -20.88 -26.59 -1.81
N SER A 16 -22.00 -26.89 -1.12
CA SER A 16 -23.32 -26.45 -1.55
C SER A 16 -23.43 -24.92 -1.63
N ALA A 17 -24.39 -24.40 -2.39
CA ALA A 17 -24.63 -22.98 -2.53
C ALA A 17 -24.84 -22.28 -1.17
N ASP A 18 -25.51 -22.93 -0.23
CA ASP A 18 -25.77 -22.40 1.11
C ASP A 18 -24.48 -22.34 1.94
N ARG A 19 -23.61 -23.34 1.85
CA ARG A 19 -22.29 -23.32 2.51
C ARG A 19 -21.42 -22.21 1.96
N LYS A 20 -21.43 -21.95 0.64
CA LYS A 20 -20.69 -20.82 0.04
C LYS A 20 -21.21 -19.48 0.53
N LYS A 21 -22.54 -19.29 0.57
CA LYS A 21 -23.13 -18.06 1.13
C LYS A 21 -22.75 -17.83 2.59
N GLU A 22 -22.74 -18.91 3.40
CA GLU A 22 -22.30 -18.80 4.79
C GLU A 22 -20.81 -18.48 4.88
N ALA A 23 -19.96 -19.10 4.04
CA ALA A 23 -18.54 -18.80 3.96
C ALA A 23 -18.29 -17.32 3.64
N ASP A 24 -18.98 -16.77 2.65
CA ASP A 24 -18.88 -15.36 2.26
C ASP A 24 -19.34 -14.41 3.39
N ALA A 25 -20.41 -14.75 4.09
CA ALA A 25 -20.88 -13.96 5.22
C ALA A 25 -19.83 -13.93 6.34
N ARG A 26 -19.26 -15.08 6.69
CA ARG A 26 -18.21 -15.21 7.70
C ARG A 26 -16.92 -14.50 7.27
N MET A 27 -16.55 -14.61 6.00
CA MET A 27 -15.39 -13.90 5.46
C MET A 27 -15.56 -12.37 5.64
N ARG A 28 -16.71 -11.81 5.23
CA ARG A 28 -16.99 -10.37 5.44
C ARG A 28 -16.91 -9.97 6.91
N MET A 29 -17.48 -10.78 7.82
CA MET A 29 -17.35 -10.53 9.26
C MET A 29 -15.88 -10.55 9.72
N GLY A 30 -15.11 -11.51 9.22
CA GLY A 30 -13.68 -11.62 9.52
C GLY A 30 -12.90 -10.40 9.05
N VAL A 31 -13.15 -9.90 7.84
CA VAL A 31 -12.54 -8.67 7.32
C VAL A 31 -12.91 -7.47 8.18
N THR A 32 -14.18 -7.31 8.55
CA THR A 32 -14.62 -6.24 9.46
C THR A 32 -13.89 -6.31 10.82
N TYR A 33 -13.68 -7.51 11.37
CA TYR A 33 -12.92 -7.66 12.60
C TYR A 33 -11.42 -7.34 12.44
N ILE A 34 -10.82 -7.55 11.26
CA ILE A 34 -9.45 -7.08 10.98
C ILE A 34 -9.39 -5.55 11.06
N GLU A 35 -10.34 -4.85 10.42
CA GLU A 35 -10.45 -3.38 10.44
C GLU A 35 -10.62 -2.84 11.86
N GLN A 36 -11.41 -3.53 12.68
CA GLN A 36 -11.61 -3.22 14.11
C GLN A 36 -10.44 -3.63 15.00
N ARG A 37 -9.36 -4.20 14.44
CA ARG A 37 -8.21 -4.76 15.18
C ARG A 37 -8.57 -5.88 16.14
N ASN A 38 -9.73 -6.52 15.98
CA ASN A 38 -10.15 -7.68 16.76
C ASN A 38 -9.68 -8.97 16.09
N LEU A 39 -8.37 -9.20 16.10
CA LEU A 39 -7.75 -10.32 15.42
C LEU A 39 -8.24 -11.72 15.90
N PRO A 40 -8.52 -11.96 17.19
CA PRO A 40 -9.07 -13.26 17.61
C PRO A 40 -10.40 -13.59 16.95
N MET A 41 -11.31 -12.61 16.87
CA MET A 41 -12.60 -12.80 16.20
C MET A 41 -12.45 -12.95 14.69
N ALA A 42 -11.58 -12.14 14.06
CA ALA A 42 -11.25 -12.27 12.65
C ALA A 42 -10.78 -13.68 12.32
N MET A 43 -9.79 -14.19 13.05
CA MET A 43 -9.25 -15.54 12.86
C MET A 43 -10.33 -16.62 13.00
N ARG A 44 -11.21 -16.50 13.98
CA ARG A 44 -12.30 -17.47 14.20
C ARG A 44 -13.25 -17.52 13.01
N GLU A 45 -13.72 -16.35 12.55
CA GLU A 45 -14.70 -16.30 11.45
C GLU A 45 -14.06 -16.70 10.11
N LEU A 46 -12.83 -16.29 9.84
CA LEU A 46 -12.11 -16.65 8.61
C LEU A 46 -11.74 -18.15 8.56
N THR A 47 -11.39 -18.76 9.69
CA THR A 47 -11.14 -20.20 9.75
C THR A 47 -12.43 -20.96 9.41
N LYS A 48 -13.56 -20.59 9.99
CA LYS A 48 -14.86 -21.18 9.67
C LYS A 48 -15.24 -21.00 8.20
N ALA A 49 -14.97 -19.80 7.64
CA ALA A 49 -15.19 -19.55 6.21
C ALA A 49 -14.36 -20.50 5.34
N SER A 50 -13.09 -20.73 5.69
CA SER A 50 -12.20 -21.67 4.98
C SER A 50 -12.62 -23.13 5.09
N GLU A 51 -13.24 -23.53 6.21
CA GLU A 51 -13.81 -24.88 6.38
C GLU A 51 -15.09 -25.08 5.55
N LEU A 52 -15.88 -24.01 5.38
CA LEU A 52 -17.12 -24.05 4.60
C LEU A 52 -16.86 -24.03 3.09
N ASP A 53 -15.93 -23.22 2.62
CA ASP A 53 -15.51 -23.13 1.22
C ASP A 53 -13.98 -23.11 1.10
N PRO A 54 -13.34 -24.30 1.15
CA PRO A 54 -11.88 -24.40 1.04
C PRO A 54 -11.33 -23.95 -0.32
N GLY A 55 -12.18 -23.86 -1.34
CA GLY A 55 -11.82 -23.45 -2.70
C GLY A 55 -11.77 -21.94 -2.91
N ASN A 56 -12.26 -21.14 -1.98
CA ASN A 56 -12.43 -19.70 -2.15
C ASN A 56 -11.10 -18.93 -1.99
N PRO A 57 -10.59 -18.29 -3.06
CA PRO A 57 -9.34 -17.52 -2.99
C PRO A 57 -9.46 -16.27 -2.12
N GLU A 58 -10.66 -15.68 -1.99
CA GLU A 58 -10.91 -14.47 -1.21
C GLU A 58 -10.78 -14.75 0.29
N VAL A 59 -11.23 -15.94 0.73
CA VAL A 59 -11.05 -16.40 2.11
C VAL A 59 -9.57 -16.60 2.44
N ASP A 60 -8.80 -17.19 1.52
CA ASP A 60 -7.35 -17.34 1.72
C ASP A 60 -6.65 -15.98 1.77
N MET A 61 -7.02 -15.05 0.90
CA MET A 61 -6.48 -13.69 0.96
C MET A 61 -6.80 -13.03 2.31
N ALA A 62 -8.04 -13.12 2.78
CA ALA A 62 -8.45 -12.56 4.07
C ALA A 62 -7.69 -13.18 5.26
N LEU A 63 -7.44 -14.51 5.22
CA LEU A 63 -6.59 -15.19 6.20
C LEU A 63 -5.15 -14.67 6.12
N GLY A 64 -4.61 -14.47 4.92
CA GLY A 64 -3.30 -13.86 4.70
C GLY A 64 -3.20 -12.49 5.37
N LEU A 65 -4.20 -11.63 5.19
CA LEU A 65 -4.27 -10.30 5.82
C LEU A 65 -4.37 -10.40 7.35
N ALA A 66 -5.17 -11.33 7.88
CA ALA A 66 -5.28 -11.54 9.32
C ALA A 66 -3.95 -11.99 9.95
N TYR A 67 -3.23 -12.92 9.31
CA TYR A 67 -1.90 -13.33 9.76
C TYR A 67 -0.86 -12.21 9.63
N GLN A 68 -0.92 -11.42 8.56
CA GLN A 68 -0.07 -10.23 8.39
C GLN A 68 -0.30 -9.20 9.51
N ALA A 69 -1.56 -8.93 9.85
CA ALA A 69 -1.93 -8.03 10.94
C ALA A 69 -1.45 -8.55 12.31
N ARG A 70 -1.43 -9.86 12.48
CA ARG A 70 -0.90 -10.54 13.68
C ARG A 70 0.64 -10.58 13.72
N GLY A 71 1.31 -10.25 12.61
CA GLY A 71 2.76 -10.31 12.49
C GLY A 71 3.32 -11.70 12.13
N ASP A 72 2.49 -12.69 11.87
CA ASP A 72 2.89 -14.04 11.43
C ASP A 72 3.11 -14.03 9.91
N LEU A 73 4.23 -13.44 9.48
CA LEU A 73 4.54 -13.27 8.06
C LEU A 73 4.67 -14.59 7.28
N PRO A 74 5.22 -15.68 7.85
CA PRO A 74 5.28 -16.96 7.15
C PRO A 74 3.89 -17.52 6.82
N LYS A 75 2.93 -17.45 7.76
CA LYS A 75 1.56 -17.90 7.49
C LYS A 75 0.84 -16.96 6.55
N ALA A 76 1.04 -15.65 6.67
CA ALA A 76 0.50 -14.68 5.73
C ALA A 76 0.92 -15.00 4.29
N GLU A 77 2.21 -15.27 4.06
CA GLU A 77 2.73 -15.67 2.76
C GLU A 77 2.07 -16.97 2.26
N THR A 78 1.98 -17.98 3.11
CA THR A 78 1.35 -19.27 2.74
C THR A 78 -0.07 -19.07 2.22
N TYR A 79 -0.88 -18.31 2.94
CA TYR A 79 -2.28 -18.09 2.55
C TYR A 79 -2.43 -17.20 1.31
N LEU A 80 -1.58 -16.18 1.15
CA LEU A 80 -1.59 -15.33 -0.04
C LEU A 80 -1.15 -16.10 -1.29
N ARG A 81 -0.17 -16.98 -1.20
CA ARG A 81 0.22 -17.88 -2.31
C ARG A 81 -0.94 -18.82 -2.67
N ARG A 82 -1.61 -19.42 -1.68
CA ARG A 82 -2.80 -20.23 -1.93
C ARG A 82 -3.91 -19.48 -2.64
N ALA A 83 -4.14 -18.22 -2.28
CA ALA A 83 -5.11 -17.38 -2.98
C ALA A 83 -4.73 -17.16 -4.45
N ILE A 84 -3.46 -16.93 -4.73
CA ILE A 84 -2.92 -16.76 -6.09
C ILE A 84 -2.96 -18.09 -6.87
N ASP A 85 -2.64 -19.21 -6.24
CA ASP A 85 -2.73 -20.55 -6.88
C ASP A 85 -4.16 -20.86 -7.34
N LYS A 86 -5.18 -20.46 -6.54
CA LYS A 86 -6.59 -20.63 -6.88
C LYS A 86 -7.08 -19.61 -7.91
N LYS A 87 -6.53 -18.41 -7.90
CA LYS A 87 -6.88 -17.31 -8.80
C LYS A 87 -5.61 -16.60 -9.27
N PRO A 88 -4.96 -17.06 -10.36
CA PRO A 88 -3.66 -16.55 -10.81
C PRO A 88 -3.64 -15.07 -11.16
N ASP A 89 -4.77 -14.50 -11.55
CA ASP A 89 -4.95 -13.07 -11.88
C ASP A 89 -5.39 -12.21 -10.68
N TYR A 90 -5.26 -12.71 -9.45
CA TYR A 90 -5.70 -12.00 -8.24
C TYR A 90 -4.70 -10.91 -7.84
N ALA A 91 -4.81 -9.73 -8.47
CA ALA A 91 -3.90 -8.61 -8.29
C ALA A 91 -3.79 -8.14 -6.83
N ASP A 92 -4.92 -8.08 -6.09
CA ASP A 92 -4.91 -7.70 -4.68
C ASP A 92 -4.10 -8.68 -3.82
N ALA A 93 -4.23 -9.99 -4.07
CA ALA A 93 -3.45 -11.00 -3.36
C ALA A 93 -1.97 -10.89 -3.68
N ARG A 94 -1.60 -10.63 -4.96
CA ARG A 94 -0.21 -10.38 -5.36
C ARG A 94 0.37 -9.14 -4.70
N ASN A 95 -0.36 -8.02 -4.70
CA ASN A 95 0.10 -6.81 -4.01
C ASN A 95 0.30 -7.06 -2.50
N ASN A 96 -0.60 -7.77 -1.85
CA ASN A 96 -0.47 -8.11 -0.44
C ASN A 96 0.68 -9.10 -0.17
N LEU A 97 0.90 -10.07 -1.07
CA LEU A 97 2.08 -10.95 -1.00
C LEU A 97 3.37 -10.15 -1.12
N GLY A 98 3.44 -9.21 -2.07
CA GLY A 98 4.58 -8.30 -2.22
C GLY A 98 4.87 -7.52 -0.92
N ILE A 99 3.84 -7.02 -0.24
CA ILE A 99 3.99 -6.34 1.06
C ILE A 99 4.58 -7.29 2.13
N VAL A 100 4.10 -8.52 2.19
CA VAL A 100 4.62 -9.53 3.15
C VAL A 100 6.08 -9.85 2.85
N LEU A 101 6.42 -10.07 1.58
CA LEU A 101 7.79 -10.33 1.13
C LEU A 101 8.73 -9.15 1.42
N ALA A 102 8.29 -7.91 1.17
CA ALA A 102 9.04 -6.70 1.50
C ALA A 102 9.33 -6.58 3.00
N ARG A 103 8.34 -6.87 3.87
CA ARG A 103 8.56 -6.94 5.33
C ARG A 103 9.57 -8.01 5.75
N ARG A 104 9.70 -9.09 4.96
CA ARG A 104 10.73 -10.13 5.13
C ARG A 104 12.06 -9.79 4.45
N LYS A 105 12.17 -8.59 3.84
CA LYS A 105 13.32 -8.10 3.08
C LYS A 105 13.63 -8.93 1.82
N ALA A 106 12.69 -9.70 1.33
CA ALA A 106 12.75 -10.42 0.05
C ALA A 106 12.37 -9.47 -1.11
N TRP A 107 13.19 -8.42 -1.28
CA TRP A 107 12.86 -7.26 -2.13
C TRP A 107 12.59 -7.65 -3.58
N ASP A 108 13.41 -8.51 -4.18
CA ASP A 108 13.28 -8.90 -5.59
C ASP A 108 12.00 -9.70 -5.85
N GLU A 109 11.63 -10.57 -4.91
CA GLU A 109 10.35 -11.28 -5.00
C GLU A 109 9.18 -10.32 -4.80
N ALA A 110 9.28 -9.40 -3.85
CA ALA A 110 8.25 -8.38 -3.62
C ALA A 110 8.00 -7.54 -4.87
N ILE A 111 9.07 -7.07 -5.54
CA ILE A 111 8.98 -6.30 -6.78
C ILE A 111 8.26 -7.11 -7.86
N ARG A 112 8.60 -8.39 -8.06
CA ARG A 112 7.92 -9.23 -9.06
C ARG A 112 6.42 -9.37 -8.80
N GLU A 113 6.02 -9.55 -7.54
CA GLU A 113 4.61 -9.66 -7.20
C GLU A 113 3.86 -8.32 -7.38
N PHE A 114 4.49 -7.20 -7.02
CA PHE A 114 3.91 -5.87 -7.29
C PHE A 114 3.81 -5.57 -8.78
N GLU A 115 4.80 -5.94 -9.59
CA GLU A 115 4.76 -5.78 -11.05
C GLU A 115 3.65 -6.62 -11.67
N ALA A 116 3.48 -7.87 -11.23
CA ALA A 116 2.40 -8.73 -11.67
C ALA A 116 1.02 -8.17 -11.27
N ALA A 117 0.90 -7.57 -10.08
CA ALA A 117 -0.32 -6.88 -9.68
C ALA A 117 -0.60 -5.66 -10.56
N ALA A 118 0.40 -4.80 -10.78
CA ALA A 118 0.26 -3.57 -11.55
C ALA A 118 0.00 -3.82 -13.05
N ALA A 119 0.45 -4.96 -13.59
CA ALA A 119 0.20 -5.36 -14.97
C ALA A 119 -1.22 -5.85 -15.23
N ASN A 120 -1.98 -6.18 -14.18
CA ASN A 120 -3.36 -6.62 -14.33
C ASN A 120 -4.26 -5.43 -14.62
N VAL A 121 -4.88 -5.42 -15.79
CA VAL A 121 -5.78 -4.34 -16.25
C VAL A 121 -7.04 -4.18 -15.39
N MET A 122 -7.43 -5.22 -14.65
CA MET A 122 -8.58 -5.20 -13.73
C MET A 122 -8.20 -4.72 -12.32
N TYR A 123 -6.91 -4.45 -12.06
CA TYR A 123 -6.47 -3.95 -10.77
C TYR A 123 -6.85 -2.48 -10.62
N THR A 124 -7.69 -2.18 -9.64
CA THR A 124 -8.30 -0.86 -9.47
C THR A 124 -7.40 0.18 -8.82
N THR A 125 -6.27 -0.25 -8.22
CA THR A 125 -5.33 0.63 -7.50
C THR A 125 -3.86 0.38 -7.91
N PRO A 126 -3.53 0.44 -9.23
CA PRO A 126 -2.18 0.16 -9.70
C PRO A 126 -1.12 1.13 -9.15
N GLU A 127 -1.52 2.36 -8.78
CA GLU A 127 -0.65 3.32 -8.13
C GLU A 127 -0.06 2.81 -6.81
N ARG A 128 -0.80 1.98 -6.08
CA ARG A 128 -0.31 1.37 -4.83
C ARG A 128 0.80 0.36 -5.09
N ALA A 129 0.63 -0.47 -6.12
CA ALA A 129 1.67 -1.42 -6.51
C ALA A 129 2.94 -0.70 -7.00
N TYR A 130 2.80 0.32 -7.86
CA TYR A 130 3.95 1.13 -8.31
C TYR A 130 4.64 1.85 -7.15
N PHE A 131 3.89 2.39 -6.20
CA PHE A 131 4.45 2.98 -4.99
C PHE A 131 5.25 1.96 -4.17
N ASN A 132 4.70 0.77 -3.96
CA ASN A 132 5.36 -0.32 -3.24
C ASN A 132 6.64 -0.80 -3.95
N ILE A 133 6.65 -0.82 -5.29
CA ILE A 133 7.88 -1.07 -6.10
C ILE A 133 8.93 -0.01 -5.76
N GLY A 134 8.54 1.27 -5.74
CA GLY A 134 9.42 2.38 -5.38
C GLY A 134 10.01 2.22 -3.98
N GLU A 135 9.18 1.88 -2.99
CA GLU A 135 9.64 1.61 -1.62
C GLU A 135 10.61 0.43 -1.54
N ALA A 136 10.36 -0.64 -2.30
CA ALA A 136 11.26 -1.79 -2.35
C ALA A 136 12.63 -1.43 -2.97
N TYR A 137 12.66 -0.68 -4.08
CA TYR A 137 13.91 -0.19 -4.67
C TYR A 137 14.64 0.80 -3.74
N ARG A 138 13.90 1.69 -3.08
CA ARG A 138 14.49 2.59 -2.08
C ARG A 138 15.15 1.83 -0.93
N ALA A 139 14.50 0.78 -0.44
CA ALA A 139 15.05 -0.09 0.60
C ALA A 139 16.26 -0.90 0.14
N LYS A 140 16.36 -1.21 -1.15
CA LYS A 140 17.57 -1.82 -1.78
C LYS A 140 18.71 -0.81 -1.99
N GLY A 141 18.48 0.48 -1.81
CA GLY A 141 19.47 1.52 -2.12
C GLY A 141 19.56 1.83 -3.62
N ASP A 142 18.51 1.63 -4.37
CA ASP A 142 18.41 1.94 -5.79
C ASP A 142 17.47 3.13 -6.05
N PRO A 143 17.97 4.37 -5.87
CA PRO A 143 17.14 5.55 -6.01
C PRO A 143 16.67 5.81 -7.46
N ALA A 144 17.39 5.30 -8.47
CA ALA A 144 17.00 5.52 -9.86
C ALA A 144 15.74 4.74 -10.23
N ASN A 145 15.68 3.45 -9.86
CA ASN A 145 14.49 2.64 -10.08
C ASN A 145 13.34 3.06 -9.14
N ALA A 146 13.63 3.51 -7.92
CA ALA A 146 12.62 4.06 -7.01
C ALA A 146 11.95 5.31 -7.62
N GLU A 147 12.74 6.26 -8.17
CA GLU A 147 12.24 7.44 -8.88
C GLU A 147 11.29 7.05 -10.02
N GLY A 148 11.70 6.10 -10.87
CA GLY A 148 10.89 5.60 -11.99
C GLY A 148 9.56 5.01 -11.51
N ALA A 149 9.57 4.21 -10.44
CA ALA A 149 8.38 3.58 -9.89
C ALA A 149 7.40 4.60 -9.29
N TYR A 150 7.87 5.60 -8.52
CA TYR A 150 7.00 6.64 -7.99
C TYR A 150 6.38 7.52 -9.09
N ARG A 151 7.12 7.81 -10.17
CA ARG A 151 6.55 8.49 -11.34
C ARG A 151 5.43 7.68 -11.99
N ARG A 152 5.59 6.35 -12.11
CA ARG A 152 4.52 5.45 -12.60
C ARG A 152 3.31 5.46 -11.67
N ALA A 153 3.50 5.51 -10.35
CA ALA A 153 2.39 5.65 -9.40
C ALA A 153 1.60 6.95 -9.64
N LEU A 154 2.28 8.08 -9.87
CA LEU A 154 1.64 9.36 -10.17
C LEU A 154 0.97 9.41 -11.56
N LEU A 155 1.53 8.68 -12.55
CA LEU A 155 0.87 8.52 -13.86
C LEU A 155 -0.41 7.69 -13.74
N ALA A 156 -0.43 6.67 -12.90
CA ALA A 156 -1.62 5.85 -12.66
C ALA A 156 -2.69 6.61 -11.86
N ASN A 157 -2.27 7.41 -10.88
CA ASN A 157 -3.17 8.23 -10.08
C ASN A 157 -2.45 9.50 -9.60
N GLU A 158 -2.72 10.61 -10.28
CA GLU A 158 -2.14 11.91 -9.95
C GLU A 158 -2.50 12.40 -8.53
N ARG A 159 -3.57 11.89 -7.95
CA ARG A 159 -3.99 12.25 -6.58
C ARG A 159 -3.39 11.35 -5.49
N TYR A 160 -2.46 10.46 -5.84
CA TYR A 160 -1.84 9.58 -4.87
C TYR A 160 -0.72 10.30 -4.10
N ALA A 161 -1.13 11.02 -3.06
CA ALA A 161 -0.26 11.89 -2.25
C ALA A 161 1.06 11.25 -1.76
N PRO A 162 1.10 9.96 -1.30
CA PRO A 162 2.34 9.37 -0.82
C PRO A 162 3.47 9.34 -1.85
N ALA A 163 3.13 9.18 -3.14
CA ALA A 163 4.15 9.12 -4.19
C ALA A 163 4.86 10.45 -4.43
N TYR A 164 4.21 11.60 -4.23
CA TYR A 164 4.84 12.90 -4.34
C TYR A 164 5.94 13.11 -3.29
N THR A 165 5.63 12.82 -2.03
CA THR A 165 6.58 12.99 -0.92
C THR A 165 7.74 11.99 -1.01
N ALA A 166 7.45 10.74 -1.41
CA ALA A 166 8.49 9.73 -1.60
C ALA A 166 9.41 10.10 -2.77
N LEU A 167 8.84 10.53 -3.91
CA LEU A 167 9.60 10.98 -5.09
C LEU A 167 10.47 12.20 -4.75
N SER A 168 9.91 13.19 -4.07
CA SER A 168 10.68 14.37 -3.66
C SER A 168 11.82 14.03 -2.71
N GLY A 169 11.60 13.07 -1.80
CA GLY A 169 12.64 12.57 -0.90
C GLY A 169 13.80 11.89 -1.66
N VAL A 170 13.50 11.08 -2.67
CA VAL A 170 14.52 10.45 -3.53
C VAL A 170 15.29 11.51 -4.32
N LEU A 171 14.60 12.46 -4.95
CA LEU A 171 15.23 13.56 -5.70
C LEU A 171 16.11 14.43 -4.81
N GLY A 172 15.62 14.78 -3.61
CA GLY A 172 16.39 15.52 -2.62
C GLY A 172 17.64 14.79 -2.15
N GLY A 173 17.55 13.47 -1.94
CA GLY A 173 18.69 12.62 -1.60
C GLY A 173 19.76 12.56 -2.72
N GLN A 174 19.35 12.77 -3.97
CA GLN A 174 20.25 12.90 -5.12
C GLN A 174 20.75 14.34 -5.34
N GLY A 175 20.39 15.30 -4.50
CA GLY A 175 20.71 16.72 -4.68
C GLY A 175 19.89 17.44 -5.76
N LYS A 176 18.91 16.79 -6.37
CA LYS A 176 18.04 17.34 -7.44
C LYS A 176 16.90 18.18 -6.84
N TRP A 177 17.26 19.21 -6.08
CA TRP A 177 16.27 20.01 -5.32
C TRP A 177 15.29 20.79 -6.20
N ASN A 178 15.71 21.21 -7.41
CA ASN A 178 14.79 21.86 -8.35
C ASN A 178 13.69 20.92 -8.82
N ASP A 179 14.04 19.67 -9.11
CA ASP A 179 13.08 18.64 -9.53
C ASP A 179 12.15 18.26 -8.36
N ALA A 180 12.70 18.14 -7.15
CA ALA A 180 11.91 17.92 -5.93
C ALA A 180 10.90 19.06 -5.70
N ALA A 181 11.31 20.31 -5.83
CA ALA A 181 10.42 21.46 -5.69
C ALA A 181 9.34 21.47 -6.79
N SER A 182 9.68 21.11 -8.03
CA SER A 182 8.73 21.01 -9.14
C SER A 182 7.66 19.94 -8.87
N VAL A 183 8.07 18.76 -8.44
CA VAL A 183 7.17 17.63 -8.06
C VAL A 183 6.24 18.06 -6.92
N LEU A 184 6.78 18.73 -5.88
CA LEU A 184 5.98 19.18 -4.74
C LEU A 184 5.05 20.34 -5.10
N THR A 185 5.46 21.23 -6.03
CA THR A 185 4.56 22.26 -6.58
C THR A 185 3.34 21.60 -7.23
N ARG A 186 3.58 20.60 -8.08
CA ARG A 186 2.47 19.85 -8.68
C ARG A 186 1.59 19.14 -7.62
N CYS A 187 2.22 18.59 -6.58
CA CYS A 187 1.50 18.01 -5.45
C CYS A 187 0.49 18.97 -4.83
N VAL A 188 0.93 20.19 -4.50
CA VAL A 188 0.06 21.16 -3.81
C VAL A 188 -0.95 21.84 -4.74
N GLU A 189 -0.72 21.83 -6.05
CA GLU A 189 -1.74 22.22 -7.05
C GLU A 189 -2.88 21.20 -7.11
N VAL A 190 -2.55 19.90 -7.18
CA VAL A 190 -3.54 18.81 -7.28
C VAL A 190 -4.22 18.52 -5.94
N LEU A 191 -3.50 18.70 -4.84
CA LEU A 191 -3.90 18.38 -3.46
C LEU A 191 -3.63 19.58 -2.53
N PRO A 192 -4.35 20.70 -2.69
CA PRO A 192 -4.06 21.94 -1.94
C PRO A 192 -4.23 21.80 -0.41
N GLY A 193 -4.99 20.81 0.06
CA GLY A 193 -5.14 20.47 1.48
C GLY A 193 -4.09 19.49 2.03
N TYR A 194 -3.17 18.99 1.20
CA TYR A 194 -2.18 18.01 1.66
C TYR A 194 -1.00 18.70 2.36
N VAL A 195 -1.08 18.80 3.66
CA VAL A 195 -0.10 19.50 4.53
C VAL A 195 1.33 19.01 4.35
N PRO A 196 1.63 17.68 4.28
CA PRO A 196 3.00 17.23 4.04
C PRO A 196 3.60 17.76 2.73
N GLY A 197 2.79 17.92 1.68
CA GLY A 197 3.25 18.52 0.41
C GLY A 197 3.75 19.96 0.57
N TRP A 198 3.01 20.80 1.28
CA TRP A 198 3.41 22.18 1.56
C TRP A 198 4.65 22.24 2.46
N MET A 199 4.72 21.37 3.47
CA MET A 199 5.85 21.31 4.40
C MET A 199 7.14 20.93 3.66
N GLU A 200 7.12 19.88 2.83
CA GLU A 200 8.28 19.44 2.05
C GLU A 200 8.66 20.46 0.95
N LEU A 201 7.67 21.14 0.36
CA LEU A 201 7.92 22.22 -0.61
C LEU A 201 8.69 23.37 0.05
N GLY A 202 8.28 23.80 1.24
CA GLY A 202 9.00 24.80 2.01
C GLY A 202 10.45 24.39 2.30
N ARG A 203 10.66 23.13 2.71
CA ARG A 203 12.00 22.58 2.94
C ARG A 203 12.84 22.53 1.66
N ALA A 204 12.27 22.14 0.53
CA ALA A 204 12.95 22.13 -0.76
C ALA A 204 13.38 23.54 -1.18
N TYR A 205 12.53 24.56 -0.99
CA TYR A 205 12.89 25.95 -1.27
C TYR A 205 14.01 26.46 -0.36
N LEU A 206 14.06 26.04 0.91
CA LEU A 206 15.21 26.35 1.78
C LEU A 206 16.52 25.77 1.25
N ARG A 207 16.50 24.54 0.76
CA ARG A 207 17.68 23.92 0.12
C ARG A 207 18.13 24.63 -1.15
N LEU A 208 17.20 25.28 -1.83
CA LEU A 208 17.47 26.11 -3.02
C LEU A 208 17.83 27.55 -2.69
N SER A 209 18.01 27.91 -1.41
CA SER A 209 18.26 29.30 -0.97
C SER A 209 17.15 30.26 -1.43
N ARG A 210 15.90 29.80 -1.44
CA ARG A 210 14.72 30.59 -1.81
C ARG A 210 13.81 30.85 -0.59
N PRO A 211 14.27 31.67 0.38
CA PRO A 211 13.55 31.84 1.65
C PRO A 211 12.16 32.47 1.50
N ALA A 212 11.98 33.36 0.52
CA ALA A 212 10.67 33.97 0.28
C ALA A 212 9.61 32.98 -0.20
N ASP A 213 10.00 32.01 -1.02
CA ASP A 213 9.07 30.97 -1.48
C ASP A 213 8.84 29.92 -0.39
N ALA A 214 9.87 29.59 0.39
CA ALA A 214 9.76 28.75 1.57
C ALA A 214 8.75 29.33 2.58
N LEU A 215 8.83 30.62 2.85
CA LEU A 215 7.90 31.33 3.75
C LEU A 215 6.45 31.16 3.28
N LYS A 216 6.17 31.40 1.99
CA LYS A 216 4.83 31.20 1.41
C LYS A 216 4.30 29.78 1.59
N ALA A 217 5.17 28.78 1.42
CA ALA A 217 4.78 27.39 1.61
C ALA A 217 4.44 27.07 3.08
N PHE A 218 5.24 27.55 4.04
CA PHE A 218 4.95 27.37 5.47
C PHE A 218 3.71 28.16 5.93
N ASP A 219 3.47 29.35 5.38
CA ASP A 219 2.23 30.09 5.63
C ASP A 219 1.00 29.31 5.15
N LYS A 220 1.11 28.58 4.03
CA LYS A 220 0.05 27.68 3.58
C LYS A 220 -0.19 26.53 4.57
N VAL A 221 0.85 25.95 5.16
CA VAL A 221 0.66 24.95 6.25
C VAL A 221 -0.14 25.56 7.40
N LEU A 222 0.18 26.77 7.84
CA LEU A 222 -0.57 27.46 8.90
C LEU A 222 -2.02 27.73 8.53
N ALA A 223 -2.32 27.92 7.25
CA ALA A 223 -3.67 28.18 6.77
C ALA A 223 -4.52 26.90 6.65
N VAL A 224 -3.91 25.75 6.27
CA VAL A 224 -4.68 24.54 5.93
C VAL A 224 -4.65 23.44 7.00
N SER A 225 -3.61 23.40 7.85
CA SER A 225 -3.50 22.42 8.92
C SER A 225 -4.33 22.81 10.15
N SER A 226 -5.05 21.85 10.69
CA SER A 226 -5.68 21.91 12.01
C SER A 226 -4.83 21.22 13.10
N ASP A 227 -3.78 20.48 12.72
CA ASP A 227 -2.90 19.79 13.66
C ASP A 227 -1.96 20.77 14.37
N PRO A 228 -1.95 20.82 15.73
CA PRO A 228 -1.11 21.74 16.50
C PRO A 228 0.39 21.54 16.26
N GLU A 229 0.86 20.32 16.07
CA GLU A 229 2.29 20.05 15.89
C GLU A 229 2.78 20.46 14.50
N GLU A 230 1.98 20.20 13.45
CA GLU A 230 2.29 20.69 12.10
C GLU A 230 2.34 22.22 12.07
N ARG A 231 1.35 22.87 12.69
CA ARG A 231 1.29 24.35 12.82
C ARG A 231 2.49 24.89 13.58
N LYS A 232 2.87 24.26 14.69
CA LYS A 232 4.03 24.65 15.50
C LYS A 232 5.33 24.55 14.70
N GLN A 233 5.53 23.47 13.94
CA GLN A 233 6.68 23.31 13.07
C GLN A 233 6.74 24.40 12.00
N ALA A 234 5.63 24.66 11.30
CA ALA A 234 5.56 25.70 10.28
C ALA A 234 5.82 27.10 10.87
N ALA A 235 5.20 27.41 12.02
CA ALA A 235 5.43 28.68 12.72
C ALA A 235 6.90 28.89 13.10
N GLY A 236 7.60 27.83 13.50
CA GLY A 236 9.03 27.85 13.77
C GLY A 236 9.84 28.30 12.54
N TYR A 237 9.54 27.72 11.37
CA TYR A 237 10.18 28.15 10.11
C TYR A 237 9.84 29.60 9.73
N VAL A 238 8.57 30.00 9.87
CA VAL A 238 8.12 31.39 9.57
C VAL A 238 8.87 32.40 10.46
N THR A 239 8.97 32.12 11.76
CA THR A 239 9.69 32.97 12.70
C THR A 239 11.18 33.07 12.35
N LEU A 240 11.83 31.96 12.05
CA LEU A 240 13.24 31.89 11.67
C LEU A 240 13.51 32.72 10.41
N LEU A 241 12.69 32.58 9.39
CA LEU A 241 12.81 33.28 8.11
C LEU A 241 12.46 34.78 8.22
N GLY A 242 11.52 35.15 9.10
CA GLY A 242 11.14 36.52 9.37
C GLY A 242 12.20 37.29 10.15
N SER A 243 12.93 36.64 11.06
CA SER A 243 13.99 37.26 11.85
C SER A 243 15.28 37.55 11.07
N GLY A 244 15.51 36.85 9.96
CA GLY A 244 16.67 37.06 9.09
C GLY A 244 16.57 38.30 8.15
N LYS A 245 15.48 39.08 8.23
CA LYS A 245 15.25 40.31 7.46
C LYS A 245 15.61 41.60 8.20
N ARG A 246 16.27 41.49 9.38
CA ARG A 246 16.75 42.66 10.13
C ARG A 246 18.24 42.86 9.96
#